data_63b275619abdbddc17a429207faf4705
#
_entry.id   63b275619abdbddc17a429207faf4705
#
_cell.length_a   1.000
_cell.length_b   1.000
_cell.length_c   1.000
_cell.angle_alpha   90.00
_cell.angle_beta   90.00
_cell.angle_gamma   90.00
#
_symmetry.space_group_name_H-M   'P 1'
#
loop_
_entity.id
_entity.type
_entity.pdbx_description
1 polymer ?
#
loop_
_entity_poly.entity_id
_entity_poly.type
_entity_poly.pdbx_seq_one_letter_code
_entity_poly.pdbx_strand_id
1 'polypeptide(L)'
;TLASLNEYLAKNVHALYFPCHPGDEGAQVGGMCIENAGGVRAVKHGIMRSYIKGMKVCLPNGDIVQLGGKLMKNNMGYDLLHLLIGSEGTLAVVLEATLKLYPRLEYTGALVCSFNTTEDAVKSVGEVQKAGIIPLAVEYMDRAISVGTAEHIERTWPMKDEGKVDLLYLVEEATEDALYETAGTIAEICENNGAVGSVIAEDSKQQRNLLDIR
;
A
#
# COMPACT_ATOMS: atom_id res chain seq x y z
N THR A 1 -0.29 -9.07 15.77
CA THR A 1 -0.17 -7.79 15.05
C THR A 1 0.28 -8.02 13.61
N LEU A 2 0.18 -6.99 12.78
CA LEU A 2 0.72 -7.00 11.41
C LEU A 2 2.24 -7.23 11.43
N ALA A 3 2.97 -6.56 12.33
CA ALA A 3 4.41 -6.78 12.50
C ALA A 3 4.74 -8.25 12.76
N SER A 4 4.03 -8.89 13.69
CA SER A 4 4.25 -10.31 14.01
C SER A 4 3.96 -11.23 12.82
N LEU A 5 2.93 -10.92 12.02
CA LEU A 5 2.62 -11.65 10.79
C LEU A 5 3.74 -11.49 9.75
N ASN A 6 4.19 -10.25 9.53
CA ASN A 6 5.26 -9.94 8.56
C ASN A 6 6.58 -10.60 8.96
N GLU A 7 6.94 -10.56 10.25
CA GLU A 7 8.13 -11.24 10.78
C GLU A 7 8.05 -12.76 10.58
N TYR A 8 6.91 -13.37 10.91
CA TYR A 8 6.69 -14.80 10.71
C TYR A 8 6.83 -15.19 9.22
N LEU A 9 6.22 -14.42 8.31
CA LEU A 9 6.28 -14.67 6.88
C LEU A 9 7.71 -14.54 6.35
N ALA A 10 8.42 -13.47 6.74
CA ALA A 10 9.80 -13.25 6.32
C ALA A 10 10.73 -14.39 6.76
N LYS A 11 10.49 -14.95 7.94
CA LYS A 11 11.31 -16.03 8.52
C LYS A 11 10.97 -17.42 7.95
N ASN A 12 9.69 -17.72 7.71
CA ASN A 12 9.24 -19.08 7.43
C ASN A 12 8.71 -19.27 6.00
N VAL A 13 8.29 -18.19 5.33
CA VAL A 13 7.66 -18.21 3.98
C VAL A 13 8.11 -17.00 3.18
N HIS A 14 9.41 -16.75 3.14
CA HIS A 14 10.01 -15.53 2.55
C HIS A 14 9.62 -15.23 1.10
N ALA A 15 9.22 -16.24 0.31
CA ALA A 15 8.73 -16.06 -1.06
C ALA A 15 7.34 -15.41 -1.14
N LEU A 16 6.61 -15.31 -0.02
CA LEU A 16 5.27 -14.76 0.04
C LEU A 16 5.22 -13.60 1.04
N TYR A 17 4.26 -12.71 0.86
CA TYR A 17 3.98 -11.63 1.80
C TYR A 17 2.50 -11.32 1.87
N PHE A 18 2.12 -10.59 2.92
CA PHE A 18 0.79 -10.04 3.08
C PHE A 18 0.80 -8.57 2.64
N PRO A 19 0.12 -8.22 1.53
CA PRO A 19 0.31 -6.90 0.91
C PRO A 19 -0.48 -5.75 1.56
N CYS A 20 -1.57 -6.04 2.28
CA CYS A 20 -2.37 -4.99 2.93
C CYS A 20 -1.59 -4.39 4.11
N HIS A 21 -1.37 -3.07 4.05
CA HIS A 21 -0.60 -2.33 5.06
C HIS A 21 -1.30 -1.02 5.40
N PRO A 22 -1.98 -0.92 6.56
CA PRO A 22 -2.77 0.26 6.94
C PRO A 22 -1.93 1.46 7.42
N GLY A 23 -0.60 1.36 7.38
CA GLY A 23 0.32 2.39 7.86
C GLY A 23 0.82 2.16 9.31
N ASP A 24 0.22 1.23 10.05
CA ASP A 24 0.60 0.89 11.42
C ASP A 24 0.97 -0.60 11.52
N GLU A 25 2.22 -0.91 11.80
CA GLU A 25 2.72 -2.27 12.05
C GLU A 25 2.17 -2.88 13.35
N GLY A 26 1.73 -2.04 14.29
CA GLY A 26 1.07 -2.45 15.53
C GLY A 26 -0.37 -2.92 15.34
N ALA A 27 -0.99 -2.65 14.18
CA ALA A 27 -2.37 -2.99 13.88
C ALA A 27 -2.67 -4.47 14.15
N GLN A 28 -3.77 -4.74 14.84
CA GLN A 28 -4.25 -6.11 15.10
C GLN A 28 -4.93 -6.65 13.84
N VAL A 29 -4.55 -7.84 13.40
CA VAL A 29 -5.12 -8.46 12.18
C VAL A 29 -6.63 -8.62 12.27
N GLY A 30 -7.18 -8.96 13.44
CA GLY A 30 -8.63 -9.05 13.67
C GLY A 30 -9.32 -7.68 13.49
N GLY A 31 -8.72 -6.60 14.01
CA GLY A 31 -9.18 -5.22 13.80
C GLY A 31 -9.15 -4.84 12.34
N MET A 32 -8.03 -5.13 11.64
CA MET A 32 -7.92 -4.88 10.19
C MET A 32 -9.03 -5.57 9.40
N CYS A 33 -9.42 -6.80 9.77
CA CYS A 33 -10.54 -7.52 9.14
C CYS A 33 -11.87 -6.77 9.33
N ILE A 34 -12.17 -6.40 10.57
CA ILE A 34 -13.45 -5.80 10.96
C ILE A 34 -13.60 -4.39 10.41
N GLU A 35 -12.53 -3.62 10.35
CA GLU A 35 -12.53 -2.26 9.77
C GLU A 35 -12.40 -2.25 8.24
N ASN A 36 -12.13 -3.40 7.62
CA ASN A 36 -11.80 -3.47 6.20
C ASN A 36 -10.63 -2.55 5.85
N ALA A 37 -9.55 -2.63 6.63
CA ALA A 37 -8.43 -1.71 6.58
C ALA A 37 -7.83 -1.59 5.17
N GLY A 38 -7.46 -0.38 4.83
CA GLY A 38 -6.72 -0.04 3.62
C GLY A 38 -5.43 0.69 3.97
N GLY A 39 -4.66 1.09 2.97
CA GLY A 39 -3.44 1.87 3.15
C GLY A 39 -2.82 2.23 1.81
N VAL A 40 -1.60 2.73 1.87
CA VAL A 40 -0.88 3.29 0.71
C VAL A 40 -0.75 2.34 -0.49
N ARG A 41 -0.71 1.03 -0.23
CA ARG A 41 -0.61 0.00 -1.28
C ARG A 41 -1.96 -0.35 -1.91
N ALA A 42 -3.04 0.34 -1.54
CA ALA A 42 -4.39 0.02 -2.01
C ALA A 42 -4.56 0.26 -3.52
N VAL A 43 -3.79 1.16 -4.12
CA VAL A 43 -3.83 1.40 -5.57
C VAL A 43 -3.47 0.14 -6.38
N LYS A 44 -2.52 -0.66 -5.90
CA LYS A 44 -2.12 -1.93 -6.54
C LYS A 44 -2.86 -3.13 -5.97
N HIS A 45 -2.98 -3.19 -4.67
CA HIS A 45 -3.38 -4.41 -3.95
C HIS A 45 -4.80 -4.37 -3.40
N GLY A 46 -5.47 -3.22 -3.43
CA GLY A 46 -6.78 -3.07 -2.80
C GLY A 46 -6.70 -3.07 -1.27
N ILE A 47 -7.82 -3.39 -0.65
CA ILE A 47 -8.03 -3.31 0.79
C ILE A 47 -8.21 -4.69 1.42
N MET A 48 -8.30 -4.77 2.74
CA MET A 48 -8.35 -6.02 3.53
C MET A 48 -9.36 -7.04 3.01
N ARG A 49 -10.52 -6.61 2.55
CA ARG A 49 -11.60 -7.44 1.97
C ARG A 49 -11.10 -8.40 0.89
N SER A 50 -10.17 -7.98 0.06
CA SER A 50 -9.63 -8.78 -1.04
C SER A 50 -8.77 -9.96 -0.58
N TYR A 51 -8.31 -9.94 0.67
CA TYR A 51 -7.37 -10.91 1.22
C TYR A 51 -7.97 -11.90 2.20
N ILE A 52 -9.15 -11.61 2.76
CA ILE A 52 -9.80 -12.51 3.70
C ILE A 52 -10.52 -13.61 2.93
N LYS A 53 -10.10 -14.85 3.14
CA LYS A 53 -10.71 -16.04 2.52
C LYS A 53 -11.61 -16.80 3.48
N GLY A 54 -11.47 -16.56 4.76
CA GLY A 54 -12.33 -17.15 5.79
C GLY A 54 -12.08 -16.51 7.14
N MET A 55 -13.07 -16.61 8.01
CA MET A 55 -12.98 -16.17 9.39
C MET A 55 -13.69 -17.17 10.31
N LYS A 56 -13.13 -17.36 11.48
CA LYS A 56 -13.83 -17.95 12.64
C LYS A 56 -14.22 -16.80 13.54
N VAL A 57 -15.49 -16.69 13.84
CA VAL A 57 -16.04 -15.54 14.56
C VAL A 57 -16.95 -16.00 15.68
N CYS A 58 -17.04 -15.19 16.74
CA CYS A 58 -18.01 -15.32 17.82
C CYS A 58 -19.16 -14.34 17.59
N LEU A 59 -20.37 -14.83 17.47
CA LEU A 59 -21.59 -14.05 17.33
C LEU A 59 -22.03 -13.44 18.68
N PRO A 60 -22.92 -12.42 18.71
CA PRO A 60 -23.38 -11.79 19.95
C PRO A 60 -24.07 -12.72 20.94
N ASN A 61 -24.64 -13.86 20.48
CA ASN A 61 -25.24 -14.87 21.32
C ASN A 61 -24.23 -15.88 21.88
N GLY A 62 -22.92 -15.73 21.57
CA GLY A 62 -21.84 -16.61 22.00
C GLY A 62 -21.55 -17.79 21.08
N ASP A 63 -22.31 -17.98 20.01
CA ASP A 63 -22.05 -19.05 19.05
C ASP A 63 -20.76 -18.76 18.25
N ILE A 64 -19.96 -19.81 18.04
CA ILE A 64 -18.76 -19.74 17.22
C ILE A 64 -19.06 -20.35 15.86
N VAL A 65 -18.89 -19.56 14.81
CA VAL A 65 -19.16 -19.98 13.42
C VAL A 65 -17.90 -19.82 12.55
N GLN A 66 -17.76 -20.73 11.58
CA GLN A 66 -16.73 -20.68 10.55
C GLN A 66 -17.36 -20.18 9.24
N LEU A 67 -16.82 -19.10 8.69
CA LEU A 67 -17.20 -18.54 7.41
C LEU A 67 -16.05 -18.65 6.43
N GLY A 68 -16.34 -19.12 5.19
CA GLY A 68 -15.29 -19.31 4.19
C GLY A 68 -14.24 -20.34 4.58
N GLY A 69 -13.00 -20.18 4.10
CA GLY A 69 -11.89 -21.09 4.34
C GLY A 69 -10.77 -20.98 3.31
N LYS A 70 -9.89 -21.98 3.25
CA LYS A 70 -8.77 -22.07 2.28
C LYS A 70 -9.27 -22.44 0.88
N LEU A 71 -10.19 -21.64 0.33
CA LEU A 71 -10.83 -21.86 -0.95
C LEU A 71 -10.45 -20.75 -1.94
N MET A 72 -10.05 -21.15 -3.15
CA MET A 72 -9.82 -20.18 -4.24
C MET A 72 -11.13 -19.65 -4.80
N LYS A 73 -12.18 -20.47 -4.83
CA LYS A 73 -13.52 -20.14 -5.31
C LYS A 73 -14.55 -20.59 -4.27
N ASN A 74 -15.38 -19.64 -3.86
CA ASN A 74 -16.54 -19.91 -3.01
C ASN A 74 -17.68 -19.00 -3.47
N ASN A 75 -18.64 -19.56 -4.20
CA ASN A 75 -19.80 -18.88 -4.74
C ASN A 75 -21.12 -19.54 -4.30
N MET A 76 -21.11 -20.27 -3.20
CA MET A 76 -22.29 -20.91 -2.65
C MET A 76 -22.94 -20.05 -1.57
N GLY A 77 -24.26 -19.84 -1.69
CA GLY A 77 -25.07 -19.14 -0.71
C GLY A 77 -24.83 -17.63 -0.63
N TYR A 78 -25.28 -17.03 0.45
CA TYR A 78 -25.02 -15.63 0.75
C TYR A 78 -23.59 -15.40 1.22
N ASP A 79 -23.02 -14.27 0.86
CA ASP A 79 -21.67 -13.88 1.26
C ASP A 79 -21.65 -13.25 2.67
N LEU A 80 -21.82 -14.08 3.67
CA LEU A 80 -21.79 -13.65 5.06
C LEU A 80 -20.39 -13.25 5.52
N LEU A 81 -19.34 -13.77 4.89
CA LEU A 81 -17.95 -13.40 5.18
C LEU A 81 -17.74 -11.90 4.93
N HIS A 82 -18.12 -11.42 3.74
CA HIS A 82 -17.97 -10.02 3.38
C HIS A 82 -18.97 -9.08 4.06
N LEU A 83 -20.06 -9.61 4.63
CA LEU A 83 -20.96 -8.85 5.49
C LEU A 83 -20.28 -8.43 6.80
N LEU A 84 -19.43 -9.29 7.35
CA LEU A 84 -18.70 -9.01 8.61
C LEU A 84 -17.50 -8.08 8.40
N ILE A 85 -16.90 -8.09 7.20
CA ILE A 85 -15.75 -7.25 6.89
C ILE A 85 -16.22 -5.79 6.74
N GLY A 86 -15.68 -4.90 7.59
CA GLY A 86 -16.11 -3.51 7.66
C GLY A 86 -17.31 -3.29 8.59
N SER A 87 -17.67 -4.29 9.41
CA SER A 87 -18.76 -4.16 10.41
C SER A 87 -18.34 -3.45 11.70
N GLU A 88 -17.07 -3.11 11.84
CA GLU A 88 -16.50 -2.44 13.03
C GLU A 88 -16.81 -3.16 14.36
N GLY A 89 -16.89 -4.51 14.29
CA GLY A 89 -17.17 -5.34 15.46
C GLY A 89 -18.64 -5.36 15.92
N THR A 90 -19.55 -4.71 15.19
CA THR A 90 -20.98 -4.64 15.58
C THR A 90 -21.73 -5.94 15.36
N LEU A 91 -21.22 -6.84 14.51
CA LEU A 91 -21.89 -8.09 14.15
C LEU A 91 -21.23 -9.32 14.75
N ALA A 92 -19.92 -9.31 14.97
CA ALA A 92 -19.18 -10.44 15.51
C ALA A 92 -17.78 -10.04 15.99
N VAL A 93 -17.15 -10.90 16.80
CA VAL A 93 -15.73 -10.79 17.17
C VAL A 93 -14.92 -11.80 16.37
N VAL A 94 -13.87 -11.37 15.69
CA VAL A 94 -12.97 -12.22 14.91
C VAL A 94 -12.03 -12.96 15.83
N LEU A 95 -12.04 -14.30 15.75
CA LEU A 95 -11.14 -15.20 16.51
C LEU A 95 -9.96 -15.66 15.68
N GLU A 96 -10.21 -16.00 14.40
CA GLU A 96 -9.21 -16.45 13.44
C GLU A 96 -9.52 -15.89 12.05
N ALA A 97 -8.49 -15.60 11.26
CA ALA A 97 -8.64 -15.19 9.86
C ALA A 97 -7.76 -16.06 8.95
N THR A 98 -8.34 -16.48 7.81
CA THR A 98 -7.61 -17.11 6.72
C THR A 98 -7.29 -16.04 5.70
N LEU A 99 -5.99 -15.75 5.53
CA LEU A 99 -5.52 -14.67 4.66
C LEU A 99 -4.92 -15.22 3.37
N LYS A 100 -5.17 -14.53 2.27
CA LYS A 100 -4.49 -14.75 1.00
C LYS A 100 -3.15 -14.02 1.01
N LEU A 101 -2.09 -14.72 0.65
CA LEU A 101 -0.75 -14.16 0.47
C LEU A 101 -0.44 -13.99 -1.01
N TYR A 102 0.57 -13.16 -1.30
CA TYR A 102 1.06 -12.88 -2.65
C TYR A 102 2.54 -13.18 -2.77
N PRO A 103 3.04 -13.52 -3.97
CA PRO A 103 4.46 -13.61 -4.24
C PRO A 103 5.14 -12.28 -3.92
N ARG A 104 6.29 -12.32 -3.25
CA ARG A 104 7.11 -11.16 -2.97
C ARG A 104 7.93 -10.81 -4.20
N LEU A 105 7.88 -9.56 -4.61
CA LEU A 105 8.84 -8.98 -5.54
C LEU A 105 10.03 -8.45 -4.74
N GLU A 106 11.25 -8.70 -5.22
CA GLU A 106 12.47 -8.49 -4.43
C GLU A 106 12.93 -7.03 -4.46
N TYR A 107 12.64 -6.33 -5.56
CA TYR A 107 13.12 -4.98 -5.78
C TYR A 107 12.00 -3.97 -5.58
N THR A 108 12.25 -3.01 -4.72
CA THR A 108 11.33 -1.89 -4.47
C THR A 108 12.07 -0.59 -4.64
N GLY A 109 11.41 0.40 -5.21
CA GLY A 109 11.97 1.74 -5.43
C GLY A 109 10.97 2.83 -5.06
N ALA A 110 11.50 4.02 -4.81
CA ALA A 110 10.72 5.22 -4.59
C ALA A 110 11.13 6.31 -5.59
N LEU A 111 10.16 6.97 -6.18
CA LEU A 111 10.33 8.07 -7.12
C LEU A 111 9.49 9.24 -6.64
N VAL A 112 10.05 10.43 -6.58
CA VAL A 112 9.33 11.69 -6.34
C VAL A 112 9.31 12.49 -7.63
N CYS A 113 8.11 12.90 -8.07
CA CYS A 113 7.92 13.83 -9.17
C CYS A 113 7.27 15.12 -8.65
N SER A 114 7.85 16.27 -8.99
CA SER A 114 7.43 17.58 -8.50
C SER A 114 6.67 18.37 -9.55
N PHE A 115 5.61 19.06 -9.16
CA PHE A 115 4.74 19.82 -10.06
C PHE A 115 4.46 21.22 -9.52
N ASN A 116 4.14 22.15 -10.43
CA ASN A 116 3.70 23.49 -10.06
C ASN A 116 2.22 23.55 -9.70
N THR A 117 1.41 22.61 -10.18
CA THR A 117 -0.03 22.56 -9.95
C THR A 117 -0.50 21.17 -9.53
N THR A 118 -1.52 21.11 -8.70
CA THR A 118 -2.21 19.86 -8.35
C THR A 118 -2.86 19.20 -9.57
N GLU A 119 -3.33 20.02 -10.52
CA GLU A 119 -4.03 19.56 -11.71
C GLU A 119 -3.11 18.72 -12.61
N ASP A 120 -1.88 19.20 -12.85
CA ASP A 120 -0.88 18.46 -13.62
C ASP A 120 -0.46 17.18 -12.91
N ALA A 121 -0.26 17.24 -11.58
CA ALA A 121 0.07 16.08 -10.77
C ALA A 121 -1.02 14.99 -10.87
N VAL A 122 -2.28 15.34 -10.64
CA VAL A 122 -3.41 14.38 -10.70
C VAL A 122 -3.58 13.81 -12.11
N LYS A 123 -3.42 14.64 -13.14
CA LYS A 123 -3.48 14.20 -14.54
C LYS A 123 -2.41 13.17 -14.84
N SER A 124 -1.17 13.38 -14.38
CA SER A 124 -0.06 12.45 -14.63
C SER A 124 -0.30 11.06 -14.05
N VAL A 125 -0.98 10.93 -12.89
CA VAL A 125 -1.37 9.64 -12.32
C VAL A 125 -2.24 8.83 -13.28
N GLY A 126 -3.22 9.49 -13.92
CA GLY A 126 -4.09 8.86 -14.91
C GLY A 126 -3.30 8.39 -16.15
N GLU A 127 -2.33 9.16 -16.60
CA GLU A 127 -1.49 8.80 -17.75
C GLU A 127 -0.55 7.62 -17.42
N VAL A 128 0.02 7.57 -16.23
CA VAL A 128 0.80 6.41 -15.74
C VAL A 128 -0.05 5.13 -15.78
N GLN A 129 -1.30 5.19 -15.29
CA GLN A 129 -2.20 4.04 -15.31
C GLN A 129 -2.60 3.63 -16.73
N LYS A 130 -2.83 4.60 -17.64
CA LYS A 130 -3.11 4.33 -19.07
C LYS A 130 -1.94 3.67 -19.78
N ALA A 131 -0.71 3.93 -19.36
CA ALA A 131 0.49 3.24 -19.85
C ALA A 131 0.60 1.78 -19.34
N GLY A 132 -0.36 1.31 -18.54
CA GLY A 132 -0.38 -0.06 -17.99
C GLY A 132 0.44 -0.21 -16.70
N ILE A 133 0.97 0.87 -16.15
CA ILE A 133 1.77 0.84 -14.93
C ILE A 133 0.85 1.05 -13.73
N ILE A 134 0.82 0.08 -12.82
CA ILE A 134 0.12 0.19 -11.55
C ILE A 134 1.19 0.22 -10.45
N PRO A 135 1.56 1.40 -9.93
CA PRO A 135 2.56 1.51 -8.88
C PRO A 135 2.08 0.84 -7.59
N LEU A 136 3.01 0.41 -6.74
CA LEU A 136 2.71 -0.16 -5.43
C LEU A 136 1.95 0.85 -4.56
N ALA A 137 2.36 2.13 -4.64
CA ALA A 137 1.67 3.25 -4.02
C ALA A 137 1.87 4.51 -4.85
N VAL A 138 0.92 5.44 -4.75
CA VAL A 138 1.07 6.81 -5.21
C VAL A 138 0.48 7.75 -4.15
N GLU A 139 1.31 8.67 -3.67
CA GLU A 139 0.94 9.60 -2.61
C GLU A 139 1.04 11.04 -3.11
N TYR A 140 -0.03 11.80 -2.94
CA TYR A 140 -0.01 13.24 -3.14
C TYR A 140 0.54 13.91 -1.89
N MET A 141 1.52 14.75 -2.05
CA MET A 141 2.18 15.45 -0.95
C MET A 141 2.23 16.94 -1.21
N ASP A 142 1.68 17.71 -0.26
CA ASP A 142 1.84 19.16 -0.28
C ASP A 142 3.27 19.53 0.12
N ARG A 143 3.89 20.41 -0.64
CA ARG A 143 5.27 20.84 -0.43
C ARG A 143 5.52 21.40 0.98
N ALA A 144 4.62 22.24 1.47
CA ALA A 144 4.81 22.87 2.78
C ALA A 144 4.80 21.81 3.88
N ILE A 145 3.94 20.79 3.75
CA ILE A 145 3.87 19.68 4.71
C ILE A 145 5.13 18.82 4.62
N SER A 146 5.55 18.43 3.40
CA SER A 146 6.74 17.58 3.21
C SER A 146 8.01 18.24 3.76
N VAL A 147 8.20 19.53 3.47
CA VAL A 147 9.36 20.29 3.96
C VAL A 147 9.28 20.47 5.48
N GLY A 148 8.12 20.86 6.02
CA GLY A 148 7.95 21.05 7.46
C GLY A 148 8.15 19.74 8.26
N THR A 149 7.65 18.61 7.74
CA THR A 149 7.88 17.29 8.36
C THR A 149 9.36 16.91 8.29
N ALA A 150 10.00 17.10 7.13
CA ALA A 150 11.42 16.80 6.95
C ALA A 150 12.28 17.59 7.95
N GLU A 151 12.04 18.90 8.11
CA GLU A 151 12.72 19.74 9.09
C GLU A 151 12.50 19.26 10.53
N HIS A 152 11.26 18.88 10.87
CA HIS A 152 10.92 18.41 12.21
C HIS A 152 11.67 17.12 12.60
N ILE A 153 11.89 16.22 11.65
CA ILE A 153 12.63 14.95 11.87
C ILE A 153 14.12 15.04 11.47
N GLU A 154 14.65 16.26 11.33
CA GLU A 154 16.06 16.55 10.99
C GLU A 154 16.49 15.89 9.67
N ARG A 155 15.64 15.94 8.64
CA ARG A 155 15.89 15.44 7.29
C ARG A 155 15.68 16.53 6.24
N THR A 156 16.02 16.22 5.00
CA THR A 156 15.81 17.13 3.87
C THR A 156 14.89 16.48 2.85
N TRP A 157 13.86 17.22 2.45
CA TRP A 157 13.03 16.82 1.30
C TRP A 157 13.80 17.08 0.00
N PRO A 158 13.97 16.08 -0.88
CA PRO A 158 14.88 16.21 -2.04
C PRO A 158 14.41 17.26 -3.06
N MET A 159 13.09 17.52 -3.14
CA MET A 159 12.50 18.45 -4.10
C MET A 159 12.11 19.79 -3.47
N LYS A 160 12.70 20.19 -2.34
CA LYS A 160 12.30 21.36 -1.54
C LYS A 160 12.27 22.69 -2.31
N ASP A 161 13.10 22.84 -3.33
CA ASP A 161 13.28 24.06 -4.10
C ASP A 161 12.54 24.05 -5.46
N GLU A 162 11.84 22.94 -5.80
CA GLU A 162 11.22 22.74 -7.10
C GLU A 162 9.73 22.42 -6.97
N GLY A 163 8.88 23.13 -7.74
CA GLY A 163 7.43 22.93 -7.76
C GLY A 163 6.72 23.33 -6.47
N LYS A 164 5.48 22.92 -6.31
CA LYS A 164 4.61 23.22 -5.16
C LYS A 164 3.96 21.98 -4.55
N VAL A 165 3.80 20.94 -5.34
CA VAL A 165 3.22 19.66 -4.96
C VAL A 165 4.07 18.52 -5.49
N ASP A 166 4.07 17.40 -4.79
CA ASP A 166 4.84 16.23 -5.14
C ASP A 166 3.95 15.00 -5.25
N LEU A 167 4.31 14.09 -6.15
CA LEU A 167 3.83 12.72 -6.17
C LEU A 167 4.98 11.80 -5.77
N LEU A 168 4.79 11.05 -4.69
CA LEU A 168 5.67 9.96 -4.29
C LEU A 168 5.11 8.66 -4.85
N TYR A 169 5.81 8.07 -5.80
CA TYR A 169 5.52 6.73 -6.31
C TYR A 169 6.38 5.70 -5.60
N LEU A 170 5.77 4.60 -5.18
CA LEU A 170 6.48 3.38 -4.81
C LEU A 170 6.25 2.36 -5.92
N VAL A 171 7.32 1.70 -6.35
CA VAL A 171 7.29 0.66 -7.37
C VAL A 171 7.93 -0.61 -6.83
N GLU A 172 7.49 -1.76 -7.35
CA GLU A 172 8.06 -3.06 -7.02
C GLU A 172 8.16 -3.91 -8.28
N GLU A 173 9.30 -4.57 -8.48
CA GLU A 173 9.59 -5.36 -9.66
C GLU A 173 10.38 -6.63 -9.32
N ALA A 174 10.42 -7.56 -10.29
CA ALA A 174 11.12 -8.83 -10.14
C ALA A 174 12.64 -8.71 -10.30
N THR A 175 13.12 -7.66 -10.99
CA THR A 175 14.53 -7.39 -11.25
C THR A 175 14.84 -5.92 -11.05
N GLU A 176 16.10 -5.62 -10.78
CA GLU A 176 16.57 -4.24 -10.62
C GLU A 176 16.44 -3.44 -11.92
N ASP A 177 16.78 -4.06 -13.06
CA ASP A 177 16.65 -3.41 -14.37
C ASP A 177 15.20 -3.02 -14.66
N ALA A 178 14.23 -3.92 -14.41
CA ALA A 178 12.81 -3.64 -14.58
C ALA A 178 12.34 -2.52 -13.63
N LEU A 179 12.89 -2.43 -12.42
CA LEU A 179 12.58 -1.37 -11.47
C LEU A 179 12.98 0.01 -12.01
N TYR A 180 14.22 0.13 -12.53
CA TYR A 180 14.69 1.38 -13.11
C TYR A 180 13.96 1.74 -14.41
N GLU A 181 13.61 0.76 -15.24
CA GLU A 181 12.81 0.96 -16.45
C GLU A 181 11.41 1.50 -16.09
N THR A 182 10.74 0.86 -15.13
CA THR A 182 9.41 1.30 -14.66
C THR A 182 9.47 2.70 -14.04
N ALA A 183 10.45 2.96 -13.17
CA ALA A 183 10.62 4.28 -12.55
C ALA A 183 10.95 5.37 -13.58
N GLY A 184 11.82 5.07 -14.55
CA GLY A 184 12.15 5.98 -15.66
C GLY A 184 10.94 6.31 -16.54
N THR A 185 10.13 5.30 -16.87
CA THR A 185 8.89 5.49 -17.63
C THR A 185 7.88 6.38 -16.87
N ILE A 186 7.74 6.19 -15.56
CA ILE A 186 6.88 7.04 -14.73
C ILE A 186 7.41 8.49 -14.75
N ALA A 187 8.72 8.69 -14.57
CA ALA A 187 9.33 10.00 -14.60
C ALA A 187 9.08 10.72 -15.93
N GLU A 188 9.31 10.04 -17.06
CA GLU A 188 9.05 10.58 -18.40
C GLU A 188 7.58 10.97 -18.61
N ILE A 189 6.63 10.13 -18.18
CA ILE A 189 5.20 10.43 -18.24
C ILE A 189 4.89 11.66 -17.40
N CYS A 190 5.44 11.77 -16.19
CA CYS A 190 5.25 12.93 -15.33
C CYS A 190 5.82 14.20 -15.94
N GLU A 191 7.02 14.16 -16.53
CA GLU A 191 7.64 15.29 -17.23
C GLU A 191 6.81 15.74 -18.42
N ASN A 192 6.31 14.82 -19.24
CA ASN A 192 5.41 15.11 -20.36
C ASN A 192 4.05 15.70 -19.92
N ASN A 193 3.71 15.59 -18.63
CA ASN A 193 2.50 16.16 -18.03
C ASN A 193 2.77 17.29 -17.03
N GLY A 194 3.94 17.94 -17.12
CA GLY A 194 4.22 19.19 -16.41
C GLY A 194 5.00 19.03 -15.11
N ALA A 195 5.59 17.85 -14.84
CA ALA A 195 6.55 17.75 -13.76
C ALA A 195 7.78 18.62 -14.05
N VAL A 196 8.23 19.35 -13.04
CA VAL A 196 9.38 20.27 -13.13
C VAL A 196 10.70 19.63 -12.67
N GLY A 197 10.62 18.42 -12.11
CA GLY A 197 11.75 17.60 -11.72
C GLY A 197 11.30 16.26 -11.17
N SER A 198 12.22 15.30 -11.17
CA SER A 198 12.03 13.98 -10.61
C SER A 198 13.30 13.49 -9.91
N VAL A 199 13.14 12.69 -8.85
CA VAL A 199 14.24 12.07 -8.10
C VAL A 199 13.89 10.63 -7.78
N ILE A 200 14.75 9.71 -8.19
CA ILE A 200 14.68 8.29 -7.84
C ILE A 200 15.55 8.06 -6.62
N ALA A 201 15.03 7.39 -5.60
CA ALA A 201 15.82 6.96 -4.46
C ALA A 201 16.70 5.76 -4.84
N GLU A 202 18.02 5.97 -4.86
CA GLU A 202 19.00 4.99 -5.35
C GLU A 202 19.26 3.84 -4.37
N ASP A 203 18.99 4.07 -3.07
CA ASP A 203 19.22 3.08 -2.04
C ASP A 203 18.10 3.00 -0.99
N SER A 204 18.12 1.94 -0.20
CA SER A 204 17.14 1.69 0.85
C SER A 204 17.11 2.75 1.97
N LYS A 205 18.19 3.52 2.14
CA LYS A 205 18.27 4.61 3.12
C LYS A 205 17.51 5.83 2.59
N GLN A 206 17.69 6.18 1.31
CA GLN A 206 16.97 7.27 0.67
C GLN A 206 15.48 6.95 0.60
N GLN A 207 15.11 5.72 0.22
CA GLN A 207 13.70 5.27 0.23
C GLN A 207 13.07 5.42 1.63
N ARG A 208 13.78 4.97 2.67
CA ARG A 208 13.32 5.10 4.06
C ARG A 208 13.15 6.56 4.46
N ASN A 209 14.09 7.43 4.06
CA ASN A 209 13.99 8.86 4.33
C ASN A 209 12.72 9.47 3.72
N LEU A 210 12.38 9.13 2.47
CA LEU A 210 11.16 9.60 1.82
C LEU A 210 9.90 9.10 2.54
N LEU A 211 9.89 7.83 2.95
CA LEU A 211 8.76 7.22 3.64
C LEU A 211 8.56 7.75 5.05
N ASP A 212 9.64 8.13 5.75
CA ASP A 212 9.57 8.70 7.11
C ASP A 212 9.05 10.15 7.09
N ILE A 213 9.24 10.88 5.98
CA ILE A 213 8.72 12.26 5.80
C ILE A 213 7.22 12.23 5.43
N ARG A 214 6.78 11.22 4.73
CA ARG A 214 5.39 11.01 4.34
C ARG A 214 4.52 10.81 5.57
#